data_11b17063ccf11146e740dd70da8f7d31
#
_entry.id   11b17063ccf11146e740dd70da8f7d31
#
_cell.length_a   1.000
_cell.length_b   1.000
_cell.length_c   1.000
_cell.angle_alpha   90.00
_cell.angle_beta   90.00
_cell.angle_gamma   90.00
#
_symmetry.space_group_name_H-M   'P 1'
#
loop_
_entity.id
_entity.type
_entity.pdbx_description
1 polymer ?
#
loop_
_entity_poly.entity_id
_entity_poly.type
_entity_poly.pdbx_seq_one_letter_code
_entity_poly.pdbx_strand_id
1 'polypeptide(L)'
;GANTLKQRASIPSSRAINWASMFMGAGPELHGYTEWGSKTPELPSRVLNKNGIFPTIFQLLRDARPKAEIGCLYEWNGIKYLVDTLSLSYHFHVADYNMPRKELGNMASAYIKEKHPTLVAICYDSPDHTGHTEGHDTPAYYEKLKELDTYVGQIVQAVKDAGILDDTIFILTSD
;
A
#
# COMPACT_ATOMS: atom_id res chain seq x y z
N GLY A 1 9.14 -17.43 8.38
CA GLY A 1 9.19 -16.32 7.43
C GLY A 1 10.57 -15.68 7.39
N ALA A 2 10.84 -14.90 6.35
CA ALA A 2 12.05 -14.09 6.24
C ALA A 2 11.79 -12.67 6.75
N ASN A 3 12.78 -12.06 7.39
CA ASN A 3 12.72 -10.66 7.78
C ASN A 3 14.05 -9.95 7.53
N THR A 4 14.02 -8.63 7.49
CA THR A 4 15.22 -7.79 7.45
C THR A 4 14.98 -6.49 8.19
N LEU A 5 15.99 -6.05 8.94
CA LEU A 5 16.04 -4.70 9.53
C LEU A 5 16.92 -3.75 8.68
N LYS A 6 17.28 -4.16 7.46
CA LYS A 6 18.15 -3.40 6.55
C LYS A 6 17.39 -2.66 5.46
N GLN A 7 16.05 -2.67 5.50
CA GLN A 7 15.25 -1.86 4.58
C GLN A 7 15.61 -0.39 4.76
N ARG A 8 15.71 0.34 3.67
CA ARG A 8 16.00 1.77 3.64
C ARG A 8 14.96 2.49 2.80
N ALA A 9 14.50 3.62 3.29
CA ALA A 9 13.70 4.55 2.52
C ALA A 9 14.51 5.20 1.41
N SER A 10 13.87 5.61 0.33
CA SER A 10 14.47 6.48 -0.68
C SER A 10 14.69 7.88 -0.11
N ILE A 11 15.70 8.58 -0.61
CA ILE A 11 15.97 9.98 -0.23
C ILE A 11 15.49 10.90 -1.35
N PRO A 12 14.76 11.98 -1.02
CA PRO A 12 14.30 12.39 0.30
C PRO A 12 13.25 11.42 0.89
N SER A 13 13.35 11.16 2.19
CA SER A 13 12.46 10.26 2.90
C SER A 13 11.10 10.94 3.13
N SER A 14 10.15 10.66 2.25
CA SER A 14 8.86 11.34 2.22
C SER A 14 7.80 10.43 1.62
N ARG A 15 6.56 10.58 2.09
CA ARG A 15 5.44 9.66 1.88
C ARG A 15 5.21 9.30 0.40
N ALA A 16 4.90 10.28 -0.48
CA ALA A 16 4.63 9.97 -1.89
C ALA A 16 5.85 9.37 -2.60
N ILE A 17 7.05 9.83 -2.27
CA ILE A 17 8.30 9.36 -2.87
C ILE A 17 8.53 7.88 -2.56
N ASN A 18 8.37 7.49 -1.30
CA ASN A 18 8.63 6.11 -0.88
C ASN A 18 7.53 5.15 -1.34
N TRP A 19 6.26 5.55 -1.28
CA TRP A 19 5.18 4.75 -1.86
C TRP A 19 5.35 4.57 -3.37
N ALA A 20 5.70 5.63 -4.11
CA ALA A 20 6.03 5.53 -5.52
C ALA A 20 7.19 4.56 -5.74
N SER A 21 8.29 4.71 -4.97
CA SER A 21 9.46 3.84 -5.09
C SER A 21 9.13 2.38 -4.84
N MET A 22 8.26 2.07 -3.86
CA MET A 22 7.83 0.70 -3.58
C MET A 22 6.97 0.11 -4.71
N PHE A 23 5.97 0.85 -5.18
CA PHE A 23 5.06 0.34 -6.22
C PHE A 23 5.69 0.31 -7.61
N MET A 24 6.67 1.16 -7.87
CA MET A 24 7.35 1.30 -9.16
C MET A 24 8.68 0.56 -9.23
N GLY A 25 9.23 0.12 -8.08
CA GLY A 25 10.52 -0.57 -8.02
C GLY A 25 11.70 0.28 -8.51
N ALA A 26 11.62 1.61 -8.34
CA ALA A 26 12.56 2.60 -8.87
C ALA A 26 12.71 3.77 -7.90
N GLY A 27 13.82 4.47 -7.95
CA GLY A 27 14.03 5.68 -7.17
C GLY A 27 13.43 6.94 -7.83
N PRO A 28 13.39 8.06 -7.07
CA PRO A 28 12.81 9.31 -7.55
C PRO A 28 13.48 9.87 -8.81
N GLU A 29 14.74 9.57 -9.03
CA GLU A 29 15.49 9.94 -10.25
C GLU A 29 14.96 9.25 -11.53
N LEU A 30 14.16 8.21 -11.37
CA LEU A 30 13.54 7.46 -12.47
C LEU A 30 12.05 7.73 -12.60
N HIS A 31 11.31 7.69 -11.50
CA HIS A 31 9.85 7.89 -11.54
C HIS A 31 9.44 9.37 -11.47
N GLY A 32 10.31 10.26 -10.99
CA GLY A 32 10.10 11.71 -11.03
C GLY A 32 9.25 12.29 -9.90
N TYR A 33 8.71 11.49 -8.98
CA TYR A 33 7.97 11.98 -7.81
C TYR A 33 8.98 12.41 -6.74
N THR A 34 8.97 13.70 -6.37
CA THR A 34 10.00 14.29 -5.51
C THR A 34 9.47 15.08 -4.32
N GLU A 35 8.13 15.25 -4.22
CA GLU A 35 7.49 16.01 -3.16
C GLU A 35 6.65 15.11 -2.23
N TRP A 36 6.41 15.56 -1.00
CA TRP A 36 5.64 14.82 0.00
C TRP A 36 4.24 14.42 -0.48
N GLY A 37 3.56 15.28 -1.18
CA GLY A 37 2.18 15.08 -1.63
C GLY A 37 2.05 15.01 -3.15
N SER A 38 3.08 14.57 -3.87
CA SER A 38 3.08 14.48 -5.33
C SER A 38 1.84 13.78 -5.87
N LYS A 39 1.14 14.44 -6.77
CA LYS A 39 0.00 13.87 -7.52
C LYS A 39 0.39 13.52 -8.95
N THR A 40 1.43 14.18 -9.43
CA THR A 40 2.10 13.96 -10.71
C THR A 40 3.59 14.08 -10.47
N PRO A 41 4.44 13.45 -11.28
CA PRO A 41 5.88 13.59 -11.11
C PRO A 41 6.33 15.04 -11.37
N GLU A 42 7.14 15.60 -10.48
CA GLU A 42 7.72 16.95 -10.63
C GLU A 42 8.87 16.96 -11.63
N LEU A 43 9.57 15.84 -11.76
CA LEU A 43 10.60 15.62 -12.79
C LEU A 43 10.05 14.68 -13.87
N PRO A 44 10.51 14.82 -15.13
CA PRO A 44 10.09 13.90 -16.18
C PRO A 44 10.43 12.45 -15.81
N SER A 45 9.42 11.59 -15.75
CA SER A 45 9.63 10.15 -15.58
C SER A 45 10.44 9.60 -16.74
N ARG A 46 11.42 8.75 -16.45
CA ARG A 46 12.31 8.17 -17.46
C ARG A 46 11.56 7.32 -18.50
N VAL A 47 10.48 6.69 -18.10
CA VAL A 47 9.60 5.91 -18.96
C VAL A 47 8.16 6.06 -18.46
N LEU A 48 7.22 6.03 -19.37
CA LEU A 48 5.79 6.01 -19.06
C LEU A 48 5.17 4.74 -19.64
N ASN A 49 4.23 4.16 -18.92
CA ASN A 49 3.40 3.09 -19.44
C ASN A 49 2.28 3.66 -20.34
N LYS A 50 1.43 2.78 -20.88
CA LYS A 50 0.29 3.16 -21.74
C LYS A 50 -0.74 4.08 -21.06
N ASN A 51 -0.74 4.14 -19.74
CA ASN A 51 -1.65 4.96 -18.92
C ASN A 51 -1.03 6.30 -18.53
N GLY A 52 0.21 6.58 -18.97
CA GLY A 52 0.90 7.87 -18.74
C GLY A 52 1.53 8.01 -17.35
N ILE A 53 1.75 6.90 -16.64
CA ILE A 53 2.46 6.85 -15.36
C ILE A 53 3.70 5.96 -15.48
N PHE A 54 4.70 6.15 -14.62
CA PHE A 54 5.83 5.23 -14.54
C PHE A 54 5.33 3.80 -14.25
N PRO A 55 5.92 2.74 -14.87
CA PRO A 55 5.45 1.37 -14.68
C PRO A 55 5.35 0.97 -13.21
N THR A 56 4.23 0.36 -12.83
CA THR A 56 3.97 -0.12 -11.48
C THR A 56 3.86 -1.63 -11.44
N ILE A 57 4.07 -2.25 -10.28
CA ILE A 57 3.85 -3.68 -10.07
C ILE A 57 2.42 -4.10 -10.48
N PHE A 58 1.43 -3.23 -10.28
CA PHE A 58 0.03 -3.49 -10.65
C PHE A 58 -0.15 -3.57 -12.17
N GLN A 59 0.44 -2.62 -12.89
CA GLN A 59 0.38 -2.62 -14.36
C GLN A 59 1.17 -3.80 -14.96
N LEU A 60 2.36 -4.10 -14.44
CA LEU A 60 3.15 -5.24 -14.90
C LEU A 60 2.38 -6.56 -14.71
N LEU A 61 1.72 -6.72 -13.56
CA LEU A 61 0.87 -7.89 -13.33
C LEU A 61 -0.34 -7.92 -14.26
N ARG A 62 -1.01 -6.79 -14.49
CA ARG A 62 -2.14 -6.68 -15.40
C ARG A 62 -1.76 -7.05 -16.84
N ASP A 63 -0.59 -6.61 -17.31
CA ASP A 63 -0.11 -6.93 -18.65
C ASP A 63 0.27 -8.41 -18.78
N ALA A 64 0.91 -8.97 -17.75
CA ALA A 64 1.28 -10.40 -17.73
C ALA A 64 0.06 -11.33 -17.54
N ARG A 65 -0.94 -10.89 -16.78
CA ARG A 65 -2.15 -11.65 -16.46
C ARG A 65 -3.40 -10.76 -16.59
N PRO A 66 -3.96 -10.58 -17.80
CA PRO A 66 -5.05 -9.63 -18.06
C PRO A 66 -6.31 -9.85 -17.22
N LYS A 67 -6.55 -11.06 -16.73
CA LYS A 67 -7.71 -11.43 -15.90
C LYS A 67 -7.39 -11.48 -14.40
N ALA A 68 -6.18 -11.12 -13.98
CA ALA A 68 -5.82 -11.13 -12.57
C ALA A 68 -6.71 -10.17 -11.77
N GLU A 69 -7.17 -10.62 -10.60
CA GLU A 69 -7.82 -9.76 -9.63
C GLU A 69 -6.74 -8.99 -8.86
N ILE A 70 -6.77 -7.67 -8.91
CA ILE A 70 -5.74 -6.79 -8.38
C ILE A 70 -6.41 -5.68 -7.57
N GLY A 71 -6.11 -5.60 -6.28
CA GLY A 71 -6.72 -4.63 -5.37
C GLY A 71 -5.72 -3.66 -4.74
N CYS A 72 -6.21 -2.47 -4.38
CA CYS A 72 -5.47 -1.52 -3.55
C CYS A 72 -6.45 -0.79 -2.62
N LEU A 73 -6.28 -0.97 -1.31
CA LEU A 73 -7.10 -0.31 -0.30
C LEU A 73 -6.20 0.56 0.57
N TYR A 74 -6.61 1.79 0.86
CA TYR A 74 -5.71 2.75 1.51
C TYR A 74 -6.46 3.81 2.32
N GLU A 75 -5.80 4.31 3.37
CA GLU A 75 -6.28 5.42 4.19
C GLU A 75 -5.77 6.78 3.68
N TRP A 76 -4.54 6.87 3.16
CA TRP A 76 -4.03 8.11 2.61
C TRP A 76 -4.39 8.26 1.12
N ASN A 77 -5.17 9.29 0.80
CA ASN A 77 -5.69 9.51 -0.56
C ASN A 77 -4.61 9.76 -1.64
N GLY A 78 -3.37 10.07 -1.24
CA GLY A 78 -2.24 10.22 -2.15
C GLY A 78 -1.87 8.94 -2.90
N ILE A 79 -2.15 7.77 -2.33
CA ILE A 79 -1.86 6.45 -2.93
C ILE A 79 -2.45 6.32 -4.35
N LYS A 80 -3.65 6.84 -4.58
CA LYS A 80 -4.32 6.74 -5.90
C LYS A 80 -3.53 7.33 -7.06
N TYR A 81 -2.63 8.26 -6.80
CA TYR A 81 -1.79 8.88 -7.82
C TYR A 81 -0.51 8.09 -8.13
N LEU A 82 -0.24 7.04 -7.34
CA LEU A 82 1.02 6.30 -7.37
C LEU A 82 0.84 4.84 -7.81
N VAL A 83 -0.40 4.34 -7.92
CA VAL A 83 -0.70 2.91 -8.12
C VAL A 83 -1.18 2.54 -9.52
N ASP A 84 -1.29 3.49 -10.45
CA ASP A 84 -1.91 3.22 -11.76
C ASP A 84 -3.30 2.57 -11.62
N THR A 85 -4.28 3.36 -11.22
CA THR A 85 -5.65 2.89 -10.92
C THR A 85 -6.34 2.19 -12.09
N LEU A 86 -5.93 2.47 -13.35
CA LEU A 86 -6.45 1.81 -14.54
C LEU A 86 -6.00 0.34 -14.66
N SER A 87 -4.97 -0.05 -13.92
CA SER A 87 -4.48 -1.43 -13.85
C SER A 87 -5.13 -2.26 -12.74
N LEU A 88 -5.90 -1.63 -11.84
CA LEU A 88 -6.57 -2.28 -10.72
C LEU A 88 -7.94 -2.84 -11.13
N SER A 89 -8.35 -3.94 -10.49
CA SER A 89 -9.74 -4.44 -10.51
C SER A 89 -10.59 -3.72 -9.47
N TYR A 90 -9.98 -3.37 -8.35
CA TYR A 90 -10.63 -2.71 -7.23
C TYR A 90 -9.66 -1.79 -6.51
N HIS A 91 -10.11 -0.57 -6.21
CA HIS A 91 -9.41 0.27 -5.25
C HIS A 91 -10.41 1.03 -4.37
N PHE A 92 -10.04 1.24 -3.13
CA PHE A 92 -10.88 1.94 -2.18
C PHE A 92 -10.07 2.82 -1.24
N HIS A 93 -10.50 4.07 -1.13
CA HIS A 93 -10.00 5.03 -0.16
C HIS A 93 -10.96 5.12 1.03
N VAL A 94 -10.48 4.80 2.22
CA VAL A 94 -11.22 5.03 3.46
C VAL A 94 -11.13 6.52 3.77
N ALA A 95 -12.12 7.28 3.30
CA ALA A 95 -12.08 8.74 3.22
C ALA A 95 -12.35 9.46 4.55
N ASP A 96 -12.80 8.78 5.58
CA ASP A 96 -13.29 9.43 6.80
C ASP A 96 -12.42 9.07 8.01
N TYR A 97 -11.72 10.08 8.54
CA TYR A 97 -10.99 9.96 9.81
C TYR A 97 -11.91 9.63 11.00
N ASN A 98 -13.23 9.82 10.85
CA ASN A 98 -14.23 9.43 11.83
C ASN A 98 -14.70 7.97 11.66
N MET A 99 -14.39 7.30 10.54
CA MET A 99 -14.61 5.86 10.43
C MET A 99 -13.61 5.13 11.31
N PRO A 100 -14.06 4.10 12.06
CA PRO A 100 -13.12 3.27 12.81
C PRO A 100 -12.07 2.71 11.86
N ARG A 101 -10.77 2.82 12.19
CA ARG A 101 -9.66 2.32 11.34
C ARG A 101 -9.74 0.83 11.02
N LYS A 102 -10.47 0.06 11.83
CA LYS A 102 -10.85 -1.32 11.55
C LYS A 102 -11.61 -1.50 10.22
N GLU A 103 -12.18 -0.42 9.66
CA GLU A 103 -12.95 -0.52 8.42
C GLU A 103 -12.08 -0.93 7.24
N LEU A 104 -10.85 -0.40 7.12
CA LEU A 104 -9.91 -0.86 6.08
C LEU A 104 -9.63 -2.37 6.20
N GLY A 105 -9.38 -2.87 7.41
CA GLY A 105 -9.19 -4.30 7.67
C GLY A 105 -10.42 -5.14 7.33
N ASN A 106 -11.64 -4.65 7.68
CA ASN A 106 -12.90 -5.32 7.36
C ASN A 106 -13.11 -5.41 5.84
N MET A 107 -12.91 -4.31 5.13
CA MET A 107 -13.06 -4.25 3.67
C MET A 107 -12.03 -5.12 2.95
N ALA A 108 -10.76 -5.06 3.37
CA ALA A 108 -9.71 -5.91 2.83
C ALA A 108 -10.00 -7.39 3.05
N SER A 109 -10.47 -7.76 4.25
CA SER A 109 -10.85 -9.14 4.59
C SER A 109 -12.03 -9.63 3.75
N ALA A 110 -13.05 -8.79 3.55
CA ALA A 110 -14.18 -9.12 2.70
C ALA A 110 -13.77 -9.32 1.24
N TYR A 111 -12.97 -8.39 0.71
CA TYR A 111 -12.45 -8.45 -0.64
C TYR A 111 -11.60 -9.71 -0.89
N ILE A 112 -10.70 -10.05 0.03
CA ILE A 112 -9.86 -11.26 -0.05
C ILE A 112 -10.73 -12.52 -0.10
N LYS A 113 -11.71 -12.63 0.79
CA LYS A 113 -12.59 -13.81 0.87
C LYS A 113 -13.49 -13.97 -0.36
N GLU A 114 -13.96 -12.86 -0.91
CA GLU A 114 -14.88 -12.89 -2.06
C GLU A 114 -14.15 -13.05 -3.40
N LYS A 115 -13.03 -12.36 -3.58
CA LYS A 115 -12.40 -12.22 -4.90
C LYS A 115 -11.12 -13.04 -5.07
N HIS A 116 -10.49 -13.51 -4.00
CA HIS A 116 -9.21 -14.23 -4.04
C HIS A 116 -8.17 -13.48 -4.90
N PRO A 117 -7.81 -12.24 -4.57
CA PRO A 117 -6.97 -11.41 -5.44
C PRO A 117 -5.59 -12.04 -5.66
N THR A 118 -5.08 -11.88 -6.88
CA THR A 118 -3.70 -12.26 -7.22
C THR A 118 -2.68 -11.35 -6.54
N LEU A 119 -3.04 -10.07 -6.36
CA LEU A 119 -2.26 -9.06 -5.63
C LEU A 119 -3.22 -8.12 -4.93
N VAL A 120 -3.00 -7.86 -3.66
CA VAL A 120 -3.67 -6.77 -2.94
C VAL A 120 -2.66 -5.99 -2.11
N ALA A 121 -2.67 -4.67 -2.26
CA ALA A 121 -1.95 -3.75 -1.39
C ALA A 121 -2.93 -3.12 -0.39
N ILE A 122 -2.57 -3.10 0.89
CA ILE A 122 -3.37 -2.54 1.98
C ILE A 122 -2.49 -1.54 2.71
N CYS A 123 -2.80 -0.25 2.61
CA CYS A 123 -1.95 0.83 3.07
C CYS A 123 -2.60 1.56 4.24
N TYR A 124 -2.14 1.31 5.45
CA TYR A 124 -2.53 2.04 6.65
C TYR A 124 -1.75 3.36 6.77
N ASP A 125 -2.39 4.40 7.27
CA ASP A 125 -1.79 5.70 7.57
C ASP A 125 -1.17 5.73 8.98
N SER A 126 -1.56 4.82 9.84
CA SER A 126 -0.96 4.63 11.16
C SER A 126 0.16 3.58 11.11
N PRO A 127 1.16 3.64 11.98
CA PRO A 127 1.25 4.49 13.18
C PRO A 127 1.79 5.90 12.94
N ASP A 128 2.12 6.28 11.69
CA ASP A 128 2.69 7.58 11.33
C ASP A 128 1.82 8.74 11.86
N HIS A 129 0.52 8.73 11.59
CA HIS A 129 -0.39 9.76 12.11
C HIS A 129 -0.34 9.89 13.64
N THR A 130 -0.27 8.76 14.37
CA THR A 130 -0.14 8.79 15.83
C THR A 130 1.21 9.35 16.25
N GLY A 131 2.28 9.03 15.51
CA GLY A 131 3.61 9.59 15.74
C GLY A 131 3.63 11.11 15.61
N HIS A 132 2.91 11.67 14.65
CA HIS A 132 2.80 13.12 14.46
C HIS A 132 1.95 13.81 15.53
N THR A 133 0.90 13.18 16.04
CA THR A 133 -0.04 13.80 17.00
C THR A 133 0.35 13.59 18.45
N GLU A 134 0.82 12.41 18.82
CA GLU A 134 1.10 11.99 20.18
C GLU A 134 2.62 11.81 20.45
N GLY A 135 3.43 11.86 19.41
CA GLY A 135 4.86 11.61 19.47
C GLY A 135 5.23 10.15 19.20
N HIS A 136 6.41 9.98 18.60
CA HIS A 136 7.03 8.66 18.41
C HIS A 136 7.59 8.16 19.76
N ASP A 137 7.70 6.85 19.93
CA ASP A 137 8.22 6.22 21.15
C ASP A 137 7.41 6.55 22.42
N THR A 138 6.09 6.72 22.24
CA THR A 138 5.14 6.98 23.34
C THR A 138 4.23 5.77 23.59
N PRO A 139 3.60 5.66 24.79
CA PRO A 139 2.60 4.61 25.03
C PRO A 139 1.49 4.60 23.98
N ALA A 140 0.99 5.77 23.55
CA ALA A 140 -0.03 5.89 22.51
C ALA A 140 0.44 5.29 21.17
N TYR A 141 1.69 5.52 20.78
CA TYR A 141 2.28 4.95 19.57
C TYR A 141 2.34 3.41 19.63
N TYR A 142 2.78 2.85 20.76
CA TYR A 142 2.85 1.41 20.94
C TYR A 142 1.47 0.74 21.02
N GLU A 143 0.48 1.38 21.65
CA GLU A 143 -0.90 0.88 21.62
C GLU A 143 -1.46 0.88 20.18
N LYS A 144 -1.11 1.89 19.37
CA LYS A 144 -1.49 1.92 17.96
C LYS A 144 -0.83 0.80 17.16
N LEU A 145 0.42 0.45 17.43
CA LEU A 145 1.08 -0.71 16.82
C LEU A 145 0.37 -2.02 17.16
N LYS A 146 -0.04 -2.21 18.40
CA LYS A 146 -0.81 -3.40 18.82
C LYS A 146 -2.17 -3.47 18.11
N GLU A 147 -2.84 -2.33 17.97
CA GLU A 147 -4.10 -2.24 17.22
C GLU A 147 -3.91 -2.67 15.76
N LEU A 148 -2.87 -2.15 15.09
CA LEU A 148 -2.54 -2.53 13.71
C LEU A 148 -2.17 -4.00 13.57
N ASP A 149 -1.44 -4.57 14.52
CA ASP A 149 -1.12 -6.00 14.54
C ASP A 149 -2.41 -6.85 14.57
N THR A 150 -3.42 -6.38 15.29
CA THR A 150 -4.76 -7.01 15.30
C THR A 150 -5.40 -7.00 13.91
N TYR A 151 -5.28 -5.89 13.16
CA TYR A 151 -5.80 -5.80 11.80
C TYR A 151 -5.02 -6.67 10.81
N VAL A 152 -3.70 -6.76 10.97
CA VAL A 152 -2.87 -7.70 10.19
C VAL A 152 -3.30 -9.14 10.49
N GLY A 153 -3.51 -9.49 11.76
CA GLY A 153 -4.06 -10.78 12.17
C GLY A 153 -5.40 -11.10 11.51
N GLN A 154 -6.31 -10.12 11.44
CA GLN A 154 -7.61 -10.25 10.77
C GLN A 154 -7.44 -10.54 9.26
N ILE A 155 -6.51 -9.87 8.58
CA ILE A 155 -6.22 -10.10 7.17
C ILE A 155 -5.66 -11.51 6.95
N VAL A 156 -4.71 -11.94 7.79
CA VAL A 156 -4.18 -13.31 7.75
C VAL A 156 -5.30 -14.35 7.95
N GLN A 157 -6.21 -14.08 8.89
CA GLN A 157 -7.37 -14.98 9.11
C GLN A 157 -8.29 -15.01 7.88
N ALA A 158 -8.52 -13.87 7.21
CA ALA A 158 -9.31 -13.83 5.98
C ALA A 158 -8.70 -14.67 4.85
N VAL A 159 -7.38 -14.67 4.72
CA VAL A 159 -6.66 -15.53 3.76
C VAL A 159 -6.82 -17.02 4.11
N LYS A 160 -6.77 -17.36 5.39
CA LYS A 160 -7.04 -18.74 5.87
C LYS A 160 -8.49 -19.16 5.57
N ASP A 161 -9.45 -18.30 5.88
CA ASP A 161 -10.87 -18.56 5.67
C ASP A 161 -11.20 -18.72 4.17
N ALA A 162 -10.46 -18.01 3.31
CA ALA A 162 -10.55 -18.14 1.86
C ALA A 162 -9.90 -19.43 1.31
N GLY A 163 -9.16 -20.18 2.14
CA GLY A 163 -8.49 -21.42 1.74
C GLY A 163 -7.26 -21.23 0.83
N ILE A 164 -6.66 -20.05 0.83
CA ILE A 164 -5.53 -19.69 -0.06
C ILE A 164 -4.23 -19.41 0.70
N LEU A 165 -4.14 -19.80 1.97
CA LEU A 165 -2.99 -19.47 2.81
C LEU A 165 -1.68 -20.05 2.26
N ASP A 166 -1.69 -21.30 1.81
CA ASP A 166 -0.50 -22.00 1.34
C ASP A 166 0.04 -21.41 0.02
N ASP A 167 -0.82 -20.73 -0.74
CA ASP A 167 -0.47 -20.05 -2.00
C ASP A 167 -0.26 -18.54 -1.83
N THR A 168 -0.25 -18.04 -0.59
CA THR A 168 -0.15 -16.60 -0.30
C THR A 168 1.19 -16.22 0.28
N ILE A 169 1.80 -15.19 -0.27
CA ILE A 169 2.98 -14.52 0.29
C ILE A 169 2.53 -13.22 0.95
N PHE A 170 2.87 -13.05 2.22
CA PHE A 170 2.67 -11.81 2.96
C PHE A 170 3.95 -10.98 2.95
N ILE A 171 3.82 -9.71 2.57
CA ILE A 171 4.90 -8.73 2.65
C ILE A 171 4.43 -7.59 3.56
N LEU A 172 5.10 -7.42 4.70
CA LEU A 172 4.88 -6.31 5.62
C LEU A 172 6.06 -5.35 5.49
N THR A 173 5.77 -4.11 5.17
CA THR A 173 6.78 -3.07 4.93
C THR A 173 6.23 -1.70 5.34
N SER A 174 7.10 -0.70 5.36
CA SER A 174 6.70 0.71 5.58
C SER A 174 7.48 1.64 4.67
N ASP A 175 6.98 2.84 4.47
CA ASP A 175 7.63 3.94 3.76
C ASP A 175 8.50 4.79 4.69
#